data_c340984deacc99b7cc76ef5ffd39a604
#
_entry.id   c340984deacc99b7cc76ef5ffd39a604
#
_cell.length_a   1.000
_cell.length_b   1.000
_cell.length_c   1.000
_cell.angle_alpha   90.00
_cell.angle_beta   90.00
_cell.angle_gamma   90.00
#
_symmetry.space_group_name_H-M   'P 1'
#
loop_
_entity.id
_entity.type
_entity.pdbx_description
1 polymer ?
#
loop_
_entity_poly.entity_id
_entity_poly.type
_entity_poly.pdbx_seq_one_letter_code
_entity_poly.pdbx_strand_id
1 'polypeptide(L)'
;MAVQLTRRVDYPMLDNANIAYFPRIYDLAHRFFEECWEPMCGISYPEMIGVRRIGFPVVHIETDFVAPLCYGDTVHATIWLTTVGTTSCTWAYECPNQ
;
A
#
# COMPACT_ATOMS: atom_id res chain seq x y z
N MET A 1 10.06 -11.50 -4.72
CA MET A 1 8.74 -12.04 -4.36
C MET A 1 7.70 -10.92 -4.37
N ALA A 2 6.53 -11.18 -4.90
CA ALA A 2 5.45 -10.20 -4.93
C ALA A 2 4.25 -10.74 -4.16
N VAL A 3 3.52 -9.86 -3.49
CA VAL A 3 2.31 -10.19 -2.75
C VAL A 3 1.14 -9.48 -3.43
N GLN A 4 0.04 -10.20 -3.63
CA GLN A 4 -1.18 -9.63 -4.22
C GLN A 4 -2.24 -9.50 -3.14
N LEU A 5 -2.81 -8.32 -3.03
CA LEU A 5 -3.85 -7.99 -2.07
C LEU A 5 -4.99 -7.25 -2.77
N THR A 6 -6.18 -7.33 -2.21
CA THR A 6 -7.35 -6.64 -2.77
C THR A 6 -8.05 -5.82 -1.72
N ARG A 7 -8.63 -4.70 -2.14
CA ARG A 7 -9.47 -3.84 -1.31
C ARG A 7 -10.56 -3.22 -2.17
N ARG A 8 -11.72 -3.09 -1.59
CA ARG A 8 -12.80 -2.35 -2.20
C ARG A 8 -12.63 -0.86 -1.91
N VAL A 9 -12.98 -0.01 -2.87
CA VAL A 9 -13.05 1.43 -2.66
C VAL A 9 -14.36 1.74 -1.93
N ASP A 10 -14.26 2.17 -0.69
CA ASP A 10 -15.40 2.48 0.16
C ASP A 10 -15.71 3.97 0.13
N TYR A 11 -16.94 4.30 0.50
CA TYR A 11 -17.44 5.68 0.43
C TYR A 11 -16.57 6.72 1.14
N PRO A 12 -16.02 6.45 2.34
CA PRO A 12 -15.16 7.44 3.02
C PRO A 12 -13.89 7.79 2.27
N MET A 13 -13.50 7.02 1.25
CA MET A 13 -12.31 7.31 0.44
C MET A 13 -12.58 8.35 -0.63
N LEU A 14 -13.85 8.70 -0.86
CA LEU A 14 -14.24 9.56 -1.96
C LEU A 14 -14.30 11.03 -1.57
N ASP A 15 -14.08 11.90 -2.55
CA ASP A 15 -14.30 13.34 -2.42
C ASP A 15 -15.65 13.72 -3.03
N ASN A 16 -15.89 15.03 -3.14
CA ASN A 16 -17.16 15.53 -3.69
C ASN A 16 -17.34 15.22 -5.18
N ALA A 17 -16.29 14.83 -5.88
CA ALA A 17 -16.36 14.42 -7.28
C ALA A 17 -16.62 12.94 -7.45
N ASN A 18 -16.84 12.19 -6.35
CA ASN A 18 -17.07 10.76 -6.33
C ASN A 18 -15.88 9.93 -6.82
N ILE A 19 -14.68 10.47 -6.69
CA ILE A 19 -13.44 9.73 -6.96
C ILE A 19 -12.57 9.73 -5.71
N ALA A 20 -11.70 8.75 -5.60
CA ALA A 20 -10.86 8.60 -4.42
C ALA A 20 -9.95 9.81 -4.25
N TYR A 21 -9.98 10.39 -3.05
CA TYR A 21 -9.14 11.53 -2.69
C TYR A 21 -7.70 11.03 -2.48
N PHE A 22 -6.72 11.70 -3.11
CA PHE A 22 -5.36 11.14 -3.17
C PHE A 22 -4.72 10.83 -1.81
N PRO A 23 -4.94 11.61 -0.73
CA PRO A 23 -4.39 11.20 0.57
C PRO A 23 -4.98 9.89 1.08
N ARG A 24 -6.22 9.58 0.71
CA ARG A 24 -6.84 8.30 1.06
C ARG A 24 -6.23 7.14 0.28
N ILE A 25 -5.74 7.41 -0.93
CA ILE A 25 -5.02 6.42 -1.72
C ILE A 25 -3.71 6.06 -1.03
N TYR A 26 -3.00 7.02 -0.47
CA TYR A 26 -1.79 6.74 0.30
C TYR A 26 -2.07 5.97 1.58
N ASP A 27 -3.19 6.25 2.23
CA ASP A 27 -3.62 5.49 3.40
C ASP A 27 -3.90 4.03 3.01
N LEU A 28 -4.55 3.82 1.87
CA LEU A 28 -4.79 2.49 1.33
C LEU A 28 -3.48 1.76 1.02
N ALA A 29 -2.52 2.46 0.39
CA ALA A 29 -1.22 1.88 0.09
C ALA A 29 -0.48 1.46 1.36
N HIS A 30 -0.58 2.25 2.42
CA HIS A 30 0.03 1.90 3.70
C HIS A 30 -0.63 0.67 4.31
N ARG A 31 -1.94 0.52 4.19
CA ARG A 31 -2.64 -0.69 4.66
C ARG A 31 -2.18 -1.93 3.90
N PHE A 32 -1.97 -1.82 2.61
CA PHE A 32 -1.38 -2.91 1.83
C PHE A 32 0.04 -3.22 2.31
N PHE A 33 0.81 -2.20 2.62
CA PHE A 33 2.15 -2.35 3.17
C PHE A 33 2.12 -3.13 4.48
N GLU A 34 1.23 -2.78 5.39
CA GLU A 34 1.09 -3.50 6.65
C GLU A 34 0.72 -4.97 6.45
N GLU A 35 -0.20 -5.23 5.53
CA GLU A 35 -0.69 -6.59 5.30
C GLU A 35 0.31 -7.48 4.58
N CYS A 36 1.20 -6.92 3.77
CA CYS A 36 2.12 -7.73 2.97
C CYS A 36 3.25 -8.37 3.80
N TRP A 37 3.51 -7.87 5.01
CA TRP A 37 4.62 -8.37 5.83
C TRP A 37 4.49 -9.84 6.17
N GLU A 38 3.30 -10.28 6.59
CA GLU A 38 3.12 -11.66 7.02
C GLU A 38 3.29 -12.65 5.86
N PRO A 39 2.61 -12.49 4.72
CA PRO A 39 2.82 -13.41 3.60
C PRO A 39 4.20 -13.32 2.97
N MET A 40 4.86 -12.17 3.04
CA MET A 40 6.17 -11.98 2.42
C MET A 40 7.32 -12.42 3.33
N CYS A 41 7.24 -12.10 4.61
CA CYS A 41 8.37 -12.27 5.55
C CYS A 41 8.06 -13.19 6.73
N GLY A 42 6.82 -13.67 6.87
CA GLY A 42 6.42 -14.54 7.97
C GLY A 42 6.27 -13.82 9.31
N ILE A 43 6.31 -12.51 9.33
CA ILE A 43 6.20 -11.70 10.54
C ILE A 43 5.12 -10.65 10.30
N SER A 44 4.15 -10.55 11.23
CA SER A 44 3.13 -9.52 11.12
C SER A 44 3.71 -8.12 11.36
N TYR A 45 3.08 -7.10 10.79
CA TYR A 45 3.53 -5.72 10.98
C TYR A 45 3.51 -5.30 12.45
N PRO A 46 2.45 -5.59 13.23
CA PRO A 46 2.47 -5.28 14.67
C PRO A 46 3.62 -5.93 15.43
N GLU A 47 4.02 -7.15 15.06
CA GLU A 47 5.16 -7.80 15.69
C GLU A 47 6.47 -7.08 15.32
N MET A 48 6.62 -6.66 14.07
CA MET A 48 7.79 -5.94 13.62
C MET A 48 7.98 -4.63 14.41
N ILE A 49 6.91 -3.87 14.56
CA ILE A 49 6.94 -2.58 15.25
C ILE A 49 7.01 -2.74 16.77
N GLY A 50 6.13 -3.58 17.33
CA GLY A 50 5.94 -3.68 18.77
C GLY A 50 6.96 -4.55 19.48
N VAL A 51 7.34 -5.67 18.89
CA VAL A 51 8.25 -6.64 19.50
C VAL A 51 9.69 -6.40 19.05
N ARG A 52 9.91 -6.31 17.75
CA ARG A 52 11.26 -6.13 17.19
C ARG A 52 11.71 -4.68 17.17
N ARG A 53 10.78 -3.75 17.36
CA ARG A 53 11.01 -2.31 17.44
C ARG A 53 11.71 -1.75 16.21
N ILE A 54 11.30 -2.22 15.05
CA ILE A 54 11.80 -1.74 13.77
C ILE A 54 10.69 -0.92 13.11
N GLY A 55 10.96 0.35 12.85
CA GLY A 55 10.02 1.25 12.20
C GLY A 55 10.46 1.57 10.77
N PHE A 56 9.50 2.00 9.96
CA PHE A 56 9.75 2.31 8.54
C PHE A 56 9.16 3.67 8.19
N PRO A 57 9.83 4.77 8.63
CA PRO A 57 9.35 6.09 8.24
C PRO A 57 9.53 6.29 6.73
N VAL A 58 8.52 6.88 6.10
CA VAL A 58 8.57 7.16 4.67
C VAL A 58 9.42 8.41 4.45
N VAL A 59 10.41 8.28 3.58
CA VAL A 59 11.31 9.40 3.25
C VAL A 59 11.18 9.85 1.80
N HIS A 60 10.54 9.04 0.96
CA HIS A 60 10.35 9.36 -0.44
C HIS A 60 9.15 8.58 -1.00
N ILE A 61 8.34 9.25 -1.83
CA ILE A 61 7.21 8.63 -2.52
C ILE A 61 7.20 9.13 -3.96
N GLU A 62 7.02 8.20 -4.91
CA GLU A 62 6.75 8.53 -6.30
C GLU A 62 5.46 7.81 -6.69
N THR A 63 4.54 8.50 -7.31
CA THR A 63 3.24 7.93 -7.67
C THR A 63 2.77 8.48 -9.02
N ASP A 64 2.28 7.57 -9.86
CA ASP A 64 1.59 7.92 -11.08
C ASP A 64 0.12 7.54 -10.93
N PHE A 65 -0.78 8.51 -11.02
CA PHE A 65 -2.21 8.29 -10.98
C PHE A 65 -2.72 8.21 -12.42
N VAL A 66 -3.02 7.01 -12.88
CA VAL A 66 -3.37 6.76 -14.29
C VAL A 66 -4.86 6.86 -14.54
N ALA A 67 -5.67 6.54 -13.53
CA ALA A 67 -7.13 6.58 -13.63
C ALA A 67 -7.75 6.77 -12.25
N PRO A 68 -8.93 7.39 -12.17
CA PRO A 68 -9.60 7.59 -10.88
C PRO A 68 -10.16 6.28 -10.34
N LEU A 69 -10.20 6.18 -9.01
CA LEU A 69 -10.89 5.10 -8.31
C LEU A 69 -12.26 5.58 -7.89
N CYS A 70 -13.28 4.80 -8.17
CA CYS A 70 -14.68 5.14 -7.90
C CYS A 70 -15.27 4.19 -6.89
N TYR A 71 -16.40 4.59 -6.30
CA TYR A 71 -17.09 3.77 -5.31
C TYR A 71 -17.39 2.37 -5.86
N GLY A 72 -17.06 1.37 -5.08
CA GLY A 72 -17.32 -0.02 -5.44
C GLY A 72 -16.26 -0.68 -6.31
N ASP A 73 -15.28 0.09 -6.81
CA ASP A 73 -14.17 -0.50 -7.53
C ASP A 73 -13.37 -1.41 -6.60
N THR A 74 -12.79 -2.45 -7.15
CA THR A 74 -11.87 -3.32 -6.41
C THR A 74 -10.45 -3.00 -6.83
N VAL A 75 -9.63 -2.65 -5.86
CA VAL A 75 -8.21 -2.40 -6.09
C VAL A 75 -7.47 -3.72 -5.94
N HIS A 76 -6.79 -4.14 -6.99
CA HIS A 76 -5.91 -5.31 -6.97
C HIS A 76 -4.48 -4.80 -6.94
N ALA A 77 -3.85 -4.89 -5.78
CA ALA A 77 -2.49 -4.39 -5.60
C ALA A 77 -1.49 -5.53 -5.66
N THR A 78 -0.42 -5.32 -6.41
CA THR A 78 0.76 -6.17 -6.38
C THR A 78 1.87 -5.38 -5.73
N ILE A 79 2.49 -5.92 -4.69
CA ILE A 79 3.48 -5.24 -3.87
C ILE A 79 4.75 -6.08 -3.86
N TRP A 80 5.87 -5.42 -4.14
CA TRP A 80 7.16 -6.12 -4.07
C TRP A 80 8.26 -5.16 -3.61
N LEU A 81 9.33 -5.76 -3.11
CA LEU A 81 10.50 -5.04 -2.65
C LEU A 81 11.48 -4.93 -3.82
N THR A 82 11.82 -3.71 -4.23
CA THR A 82 12.69 -3.47 -5.38
C THR A 82 14.16 -3.38 -5.00
N THR A 83 14.45 -2.77 -3.85
CA THR A 83 15.82 -2.50 -3.43
C THR A 83 15.95 -2.63 -1.92
N VAL A 84 17.00 -3.28 -1.47
CA VAL A 84 17.33 -3.37 -0.05
C VAL A 84 18.73 -2.79 0.12
N GLY A 85 18.81 -1.65 0.84
CA GLY A 85 20.06 -1.02 1.19
C GLY A 85 20.46 -1.36 2.61
N THR A 86 21.48 -0.68 3.11
CA THR A 86 21.97 -0.89 4.48
C THR A 86 20.96 -0.40 5.52
N THR A 87 20.36 0.78 5.28
CA THR A 87 19.46 1.43 6.23
C THR A 87 18.11 1.77 5.63
N SER A 88 17.86 1.37 4.38
CA SER A 88 16.61 1.69 3.69
C SER A 88 16.21 0.57 2.75
N CYS A 89 14.93 0.57 2.38
CA CYS A 89 14.41 -0.32 1.36
C CYS A 89 13.37 0.43 0.54
N THR A 90 13.19 -0.01 -0.70
CA THR A 90 12.21 0.59 -1.61
C THR A 90 11.17 -0.46 -1.98
N TRP A 91 9.92 -0.08 -1.83
CA TRP A 91 8.77 -0.91 -2.14
C TRP A 91 8.06 -0.38 -3.36
N ALA A 92 7.60 -1.26 -4.21
CA ALA A 92 6.82 -0.90 -5.39
C ALA A 92 5.41 -1.47 -5.29
N TYR A 93 4.45 -0.70 -5.78
CA TYR A 93 3.05 -1.08 -5.81
C TYR A 93 2.53 -0.91 -7.23
N GLU A 94 1.80 -1.87 -7.71
CA GLU A 94 1.11 -1.77 -8.99
C GLU A 94 -0.36 -2.11 -8.77
N CYS A 95 -1.23 -1.19 -9.16
CA CYS A 95 -2.67 -1.35 -9.03
C CYS A 95 -3.28 -1.17 -10.42
N PRO A 96 -3.36 -2.23 -11.22
CA PRO A 96 -3.93 -2.12 -12.56
C PRO A 96 -5.37 -1.62 -12.49
N ASN A 97 -5.75 -0.81 -13.46
CA ASN A 97 -7.10 -0.31 -13.57
C ASN A 97 -8.05 -1.44 -13.97
N GLN A 98 -9.22 -1.45 -13.36
CA GLN A 98 -10.27 -2.44 -13.62
C GLN A 98 -11.18 -1.98 -14.75
#